data_fb1945d90706bfc40b5a319a9b422e22
#
_entry.id   fb1945d90706bfc40b5a319a9b422e22
#
_cell.length_a   1.000
_cell.length_b   1.000
_cell.length_c   1.000
_cell.angle_alpha   90.00
_cell.angle_beta   90.00
_cell.angle_gamma   90.00
#
_symmetry.space_group_name_H-M   'P 1'
#
loop_
_entity.id
_entity.type
_entity.pdbx_description
1 polymer ?
#
loop_
_entity_poly.entity_id
_entity_poly.type
_entity_poly.pdbx_seq_one_letter_code
_entity_poly.pdbx_strand_id
1 'polypeptide(L)'
;MFSFLSLISIFQLSAEIEFTVSTLPVTLRGELKRNGKHLYQWTAIDECTRIRFIYGFEEHTPENTVKFFKMLQKAFPFKIQTIQTDNGTEFTYKYISDETECPFDTILRKAGVEHKLIPPRTPWHNGKVERSHRNDQRYFYDWEHFRSLDEFNHKLAEHLEWSNNKTMRTLGRKSPAQLLREKLAASAES
;
A
#
# COMPACT_ATOMS: atom_id res chain seq x y z
N MET A 1 17.41 0.86 -2.66
CA MET A 1 17.89 2.25 -2.45
C MET A 1 17.08 3.13 -3.41
N PHE A 2 16.09 3.85 -2.87
CA PHE A 2 15.10 4.56 -3.69
C PHE A 2 15.73 5.79 -4.35
N SER A 3 16.25 5.64 -5.57
CA SER A 3 16.81 6.72 -6.38
C SER A 3 15.76 7.49 -7.20
N PHE A 4 14.46 7.39 -6.88
CA PHE A 4 13.40 7.94 -7.73
C PHE A 4 13.02 9.39 -7.39
N LEU A 5 13.54 9.99 -6.32
CA LEU A 5 13.02 11.23 -5.75
C LEU A 5 14.03 12.39 -5.58
N SER A 6 15.20 12.34 -6.22
CA SER A 6 16.23 13.38 -6.00
C SER A 6 16.01 14.71 -6.73
N LEU A 7 14.84 14.95 -7.34
CA LEU A 7 14.61 16.16 -8.17
C LEU A 7 13.26 16.87 -7.96
N ILE A 8 12.53 16.56 -6.90
CA ILE A 8 11.33 17.35 -6.58
C ILE A 8 11.64 18.20 -5.34
N SER A 9 11.99 19.45 -5.60
CA SER A 9 12.03 20.54 -4.61
C SER A 9 10.75 20.53 -3.78
N ILE A 10 10.89 20.80 -2.46
CA ILE A 10 9.83 20.81 -1.45
C ILE A 10 8.82 21.93 -1.77
N PHE A 11 7.99 21.72 -2.78
CA PHE A 11 6.73 22.43 -2.93
C PHE A 11 5.64 21.59 -2.28
N GLN A 12 4.84 22.25 -1.45
CA GLN A 12 3.61 21.68 -0.89
C GLN A 12 2.64 21.40 -2.04
N LEU A 13 2.80 20.24 -2.70
CA LEU A 13 1.97 19.82 -3.80
C LEU A 13 0.56 19.53 -3.25
N SER A 14 -0.41 20.30 -3.71
CA SER A 14 -1.83 20.19 -3.35
C SER A 14 -2.56 19.04 -4.07
N ALA A 15 -1.83 18.08 -4.63
CA ALA A 15 -2.45 16.93 -5.26
C ALA A 15 -3.21 16.09 -4.23
N GLU A 16 -4.51 15.97 -4.42
CA GLU A 16 -5.36 15.09 -3.61
C GLU A 16 -5.02 13.64 -3.93
N ILE A 17 -4.44 12.96 -2.93
CA ILE A 17 -4.04 11.55 -3.04
C ILE A 17 -4.84 10.75 -2.03
N GLU A 18 -5.58 9.78 -2.55
CA GLU A 18 -6.38 8.83 -1.80
C GLU A 18 -5.83 7.42 -2.01
N PHE A 19 -5.40 6.77 -0.93
CA PHE A 19 -4.95 5.39 -0.95
C PHE A 19 -6.01 4.45 -0.41
N THR A 20 -6.26 3.35 -1.13
CA THR A 20 -6.87 2.16 -0.54
C THR A 20 -5.76 1.28 0.02
N VAL A 21 -5.86 0.92 1.31
CA VAL A 21 -4.91 0.05 2.00
C VAL A 21 -5.60 -1.26 2.37
N SER A 22 -4.92 -2.36 2.13
CA SER A 22 -5.39 -3.70 2.46
C SER A 22 -4.22 -4.61 2.76
N THR A 23 -4.50 -5.72 3.44
CA THR A 23 -3.54 -6.76 3.77
C THR A 23 -3.82 -8.05 3.00
N LEU A 24 -2.78 -8.82 2.76
CA LEU A 24 -2.86 -10.12 2.10
C LEU A 24 -1.99 -11.14 2.85
N PRO A 25 -2.55 -12.25 3.35
CA PRO A 25 -1.74 -13.37 3.81
C PRO A 25 -1.01 -13.98 2.61
N VAL A 26 0.32 -14.07 2.71
CA VAL A 26 1.16 -14.60 1.64
C VAL A 26 1.21 -16.11 1.72
N THR A 27 0.86 -16.80 0.64
CA THR A 27 1.00 -18.25 0.55
C THR A 27 2.49 -18.59 0.39
N LEU A 28 3.12 -18.97 1.52
CA LEU A 28 4.52 -19.34 1.54
C LEU A 28 4.76 -20.72 0.94
N ARG A 29 5.88 -20.85 0.24
CA ARG A 29 6.45 -22.12 -0.25
C ARG A 29 7.84 -22.30 0.31
N GLY A 30 8.31 -23.54 0.40
CA GLY A 30 9.68 -23.84 0.81
C GLY A 30 9.93 -23.78 2.31
N GLU A 31 11.08 -23.22 2.71
CA GLU A 31 11.62 -23.31 4.08
C GLU A 31 10.80 -22.52 5.11
N LEU A 32 10.33 -21.33 4.80
CA LEU A 32 9.51 -20.55 5.72
C LEU A 32 8.19 -21.24 6.06
N LYS A 33 7.56 -21.92 5.09
CA LYS A 33 6.37 -22.72 5.35
C LYS A 33 6.65 -23.89 6.28
N ARG A 34 7.79 -24.58 6.10
CA ARG A 34 8.19 -25.70 6.96
C ARG A 34 8.45 -25.27 8.40
N ASN A 35 8.91 -24.03 8.59
CA ASN A 35 9.19 -23.46 9.92
C ASN A 35 7.95 -22.82 10.57
N GLY A 36 6.75 -23.01 10.01
CA GLY A 36 5.50 -22.47 10.55
C GLY A 36 5.38 -20.95 10.50
N LYS A 37 6.25 -20.28 9.75
CA LYS A 37 6.20 -18.81 9.62
C LYS A 37 5.08 -18.37 8.70
N HIS A 38 4.49 -17.22 9.02
CA HIS A 38 3.52 -16.53 8.20
C HIS A 38 4.10 -15.20 7.75
N LEU A 39 3.78 -14.79 6.54
CA LEU A 39 4.09 -13.45 6.05
C LEU A 39 2.80 -12.80 5.56
N TYR A 40 2.69 -11.52 5.78
CA TYR A 40 1.56 -10.70 5.35
C TYR A 40 2.08 -9.53 4.53
N GLN A 41 1.47 -9.26 3.38
CA GLN A 41 1.75 -8.09 2.57
C GLN A 41 0.73 -7.00 2.90
N TRP A 42 1.22 -5.81 3.24
CA TRP A 42 0.44 -4.57 3.23
C TRP A 42 0.57 -3.92 1.86
N THR A 43 -0.54 -3.48 1.32
CA THR A 43 -0.61 -2.82 0.02
C THR A 43 -1.36 -1.51 0.16
N ALA A 44 -0.75 -0.41 -0.26
CA ALA A 44 -1.43 0.85 -0.52
C ALA A 44 -1.46 1.09 -2.03
N ILE A 45 -2.61 1.43 -2.58
CA ILE A 45 -2.80 1.77 -4.00
C ILE A 45 -3.54 3.08 -4.14
N ASP A 46 -2.97 4.03 -4.89
CA ASP A 46 -3.67 5.28 -5.19
C ASP A 46 -4.83 5.06 -6.17
N GLU A 47 -5.97 5.62 -5.82
CA GLU A 47 -7.22 5.45 -6.56
C GLU A 47 -7.18 6.02 -7.98
N CYS A 48 -6.38 7.06 -8.21
CA CYS A 48 -6.26 7.75 -9.49
C CYS A 48 -5.15 7.17 -10.37
N THR A 49 -3.92 7.20 -9.89
CA THR A 49 -2.73 6.84 -10.69
C THR A 49 -2.40 5.36 -10.68
N ARG A 50 -2.96 4.60 -9.73
CA ARG A 50 -2.62 3.20 -9.45
C ARG A 50 -1.19 3.00 -8.95
N ILE A 51 -0.49 4.08 -8.56
CA ILE A 51 0.81 3.93 -7.90
C ILE A 51 0.63 3.12 -6.62
N ARG A 52 1.55 2.20 -6.38
CA ARG A 52 1.47 1.33 -5.21
C ARG A 52 2.67 1.52 -4.30
N PHE A 53 2.45 1.21 -3.03
CA PHE A 53 3.47 0.92 -2.05
C PHE A 53 3.13 -0.40 -1.38
N ILE A 54 4.09 -1.31 -1.28
CA ILE A 54 3.89 -2.63 -0.67
C ILE A 54 5.05 -2.93 0.29
N TYR A 55 4.74 -3.63 1.38
CA TYR A 55 5.74 -4.08 2.35
C TYR A 55 5.22 -5.30 3.12
N GLY A 56 6.12 -6.18 3.55
CA GLY A 56 5.80 -7.41 4.26
C GLY A 56 6.19 -7.41 5.73
N PHE A 57 5.36 -8.05 6.54
CA PHE A 57 5.59 -8.29 7.96
C PHE A 57 5.29 -9.74 8.33
N GLU A 58 5.88 -10.23 9.42
CA GLU A 58 5.60 -11.58 9.96
C GLU A 58 4.29 -11.65 10.75
N GLU A 59 3.80 -10.52 11.26
CA GLU A 59 2.61 -10.44 12.12
C GLU A 59 1.57 -9.49 11.54
N HIS A 60 0.32 -9.89 11.64
CA HIS A 60 -0.84 -9.12 11.17
C HIS A 60 -1.42 -8.31 12.33
N THR A 61 -0.79 -7.16 12.64
CA THR A 61 -1.11 -6.35 13.82
C THR A 61 -1.30 -4.87 13.47
N PRO A 62 -2.07 -4.11 14.30
CA PRO A 62 -2.24 -2.67 14.13
C PRO A 62 -0.91 -1.90 14.22
N GLU A 63 0.04 -2.37 15.04
CA GLU A 63 1.37 -1.77 15.17
C GLU A 63 2.15 -1.85 13.86
N ASN A 64 2.03 -2.97 13.13
CA ASN A 64 2.65 -3.13 11.81
C ASN A 64 1.94 -2.26 10.77
N THR A 65 0.63 -2.06 10.87
CA THR A 65 -0.11 -1.09 10.05
C THR A 65 0.39 0.34 10.30
N VAL A 66 0.64 0.72 11.55
CA VAL A 66 1.24 2.02 11.89
C VAL A 66 2.65 2.17 11.30
N LYS A 67 3.49 1.12 11.37
CA LYS A 67 4.83 1.14 10.74
C LYS A 67 4.72 1.30 9.23
N PHE A 68 3.82 0.53 8.60
CA PHE A 68 3.55 0.62 7.17
C PHE A 68 3.15 2.03 6.74
N PHE A 69 2.23 2.67 7.46
CA PHE A 69 1.81 4.04 7.17
C PHE A 69 2.97 5.05 7.27
N LYS A 70 3.82 4.95 8.29
CA LYS A 70 5.01 5.79 8.40
C LYS A 70 5.98 5.60 7.24
N MET A 71 6.11 4.36 6.74
CA MET A 71 6.92 4.05 5.55
C MET A 71 6.28 4.61 4.28
N LEU A 72 4.95 4.48 4.15
CA LEU A 72 4.18 5.05 3.04
C LEU A 72 4.36 6.57 2.95
N GLN A 73 4.26 7.28 4.08
CA GLN A 73 4.48 8.73 4.14
C GLN A 73 5.91 9.14 3.72
N LYS A 74 6.91 8.30 4.03
CA LYS A 74 8.31 8.56 3.61
C LYS A 74 8.57 8.22 2.15
N ALA A 75 7.80 7.29 1.59
CA ALA A 75 7.98 6.85 0.20
C ALA A 75 7.47 7.88 -0.81
N PHE A 76 6.56 8.76 -0.41
CA PHE A 76 5.96 9.75 -1.30
C PHE A 76 6.15 11.19 -0.80
N PRO A 77 6.52 12.13 -1.69
CA PRO A 77 6.81 13.53 -1.32
C PRO A 77 5.56 14.42 -1.22
N PHE A 78 4.37 13.85 -1.19
CA PHE A 78 3.11 14.57 -1.13
C PHE A 78 2.31 14.21 0.13
N LYS A 79 1.37 15.08 0.49
CA LYS A 79 0.48 14.83 1.61
C LYS A 79 -0.59 13.81 1.21
N ILE A 80 -0.72 12.73 1.99
CA ILE A 80 -1.84 11.80 1.88
C ILE A 80 -3.05 12.46 2.54
N GLN A 81 -4.17 12.57 1.84
CA GLN A 81 -5.38 13.20 2.38
C GLN A 81 -6.32 12.16 2.98
N THR A 82 -6.48 11.04 2.30
CA THR A 82 -7.44 10.01 2.68
C THR A 82 -6.80 8.64 2.58
N ILE A 83 -7.08 7.78 3.57
CA ILE A 83 -6.82 6.35 3.50
C ILE A 83 -8.14 5.61 3.66
N GLN A 84 -8.44 4.75 2.70
CA GLN A 84 -9.56 3.83 2.74
C GLN A 84 -9.09 2.43 3.10
N THR A 85 -9.77 1.76 4.02
CA THR A 85 -9.49 0.37 4.41
C THR A 85 -10.79 -0.44 4.51
N ASP A 86 -10.67 -1.75 4.54
CA ASP A 86 -11.73 -2.60 5.06
C ASP A 86 -11.84 -2.47 6.60
N ASN A 87 -12.70 -3.30 7.21
CA ASN A 87 -12.97 -3.25 8.64
C ASN A 87 -12.12 -4.26 9.43
N GLY A 88 -10.95 -4.62 8.94
CA GLY A 88 -10.02 -5.50 9.62
C GLY A 88 -9.54 -4.92 10.96
N THR A 89 -9.26 -5.80 11.91
CA THR A 89 -8.82 -5.40 13.27
C THR A 89 -7.46 -4.73 13.31
N GLU A 90 -6.67 -4.90 12.26
CA GLU A 90 -5.41 -4.21 12.04
C GLU A 90 -5.57 -2.74 11.63
N PHE A 91 -6.80 -2.36 11.20
CA PHE A 91 -7.11 -1.00 10.74
C PHE A 91 -8.04 -0.26 11.70
N THR A 92 -9.02 -0.94 12.32
CA THR A 92 -10.01 -0.27 13.16
C THR A 92 -10.62 -1.21 14.20
N TYR A 93 -11.00 -0.64 15.34
CA TYR A 93 -11.74 -1.35 16.39
C TYR A 93 -13.22 -0.98 16.44
N LYS A 94 -13.70 -0.18 15.49
CA LYS A 94 -15.07 0.35 15.44
C LYS A 94 -16.18 -0.69 15.67
N TYR A 95 -15.94 -1.94 15.26
CA TYR A 95 -16.93 -3.02 15.38
C TYR A 95 -16.64 -4.00 16.50
N ILE A 96 -15.62 -3.74 17.33
CA ILE A 96 -15.18 -4.64 18.40
C ILE A 96 -15.29 -3.97 19.76
N SER A 97 -14.91 -2.69 19.85
CA SER A 97 -14.91 -1.94 21.11
C SER A 97 -15.14 -0.46 20.83
N ASP A 98 -16.08 0.12 21.55
CA ASP A 98 -16.33 1.58 21.55
C ASP A 98 -15.39 2.33 22.52
N GLU A 99 -14.68 1.60 23.41
CA GLU A 99 -13.85 2.19 24.46
C GLU A 99 -12.38 2.36 24.06
N THR A 100 -11.92 1.63 23.04
CA THR A 100 -10.50 1.60 22.68
C THR A 100 -10.30 2.04 21.23
N GLU A 101 -9.56 3.14 21.03
CA GLU A 101 -9.19 3.59 19.70
C GLU A 101 -8.07 2.70 19.11
N CYS A 102 -8.21 2.29 17.86
CA CYS A 102 -7.17 1.54 17.17
C CYS A 102 -5.89 2.41 16.99
N PRO A 103 -4.69 1.86 17.20
CA PRO A 103 -3.44 2.59 16.97
C PRO A 103 -3.34 3.21 15.57
N PHE A 104 -3.94 2.58 14.57
CA PHE A 104 -3.97 3.09 13.20
C PHE A 104 -4.88 4.32 13.07
N ASP A 105 -6.08 4.31 13.63
CA ASP A 105 -6.97 5.48 13.67
C ASP A 105 -6.28 6.67 14.37
N THR A 106 -5.59 6.39 15.48
CA THR A 106 -4.84 7.42 16.24
C THR A 106 -3.74 8.06 15.39
N ILE A 107 -2.93 7.28 14.65
CA ILE A 107 -1.85 7.86 13.85
C ILE A 107 -2.36 8.64 12.64
N LEU A 108 -3.44 8.20 11.99
CA LEU A 108 -4.07 8.91 10.88
C LEU A 108 -4.62 10.26 11.34
N ARG A 109 -5.33 10.30 12.47
CA ARG A 109 -5.86 11.53 13.07
C ARG A 109 -4.72 12.51 13.40
N LYS A 110 -3.62 12.04 14.02
CA LYS A 110 -2.43 12.87 14.30
C LYS A 110 -1.75 13.42 13.04
N ALA A 111 -1.81 12.67 11.94
CA ALA A 111 -1.25 13.09 10.65
C ALA A 111 -2.21 14.00 9.84
N GLY A 112 -3.44 14.21 10.31
CA GLY A 112 -4.47 14.95 9.58
C GLY A 112 -4.91 14.23 8.30
N VAL A 113 -4.96 12.89 8.35
CA VAL A 113 -5.41 12.01 7.27
C VAL A 113 -6.80 11.48 7.60
N GLU A 114 -7.73 11.62 6.67
CA GLU A 114 -9.06 11.06 6.81
C GLU A 114 -9.03 9.53 6.68
N HIS A 115 -9.63 8.81 7.64
CA HIS A 115 -9.82 7.37 7.55
C HIS A 115 -11.22 7.04 7.07
N LYS A 116 -11.33 6.44 5.87
CA LYS A 116 -12.59 5.95 5.30
C LYS A 116 -12.66 4.44 5.44
N LEU A 117 -13.69 3.95 6.13
CA LEU A 117 -13.99 2.54 6.20
C LEU A 117 -14.91 2.12 5.06
N ILE A 118 -14.56 1.05 4.37
CA ILE A 118 -15.40 0.45 3.33
C ILE A 118 -16.67 -0.08 4.01
N PRO A 119 -17.87 0.35 3.57
CA PRO A 119 -19.10 -0.16 4.14
C PRO A 119 -19.19 -1.69 4.02
N PRO A 120 -19.71 -2.38 5.04
CA PRO A 120 -19.92 -3.83 4.96
C PRO A 120 -20.72 -4.20 3.72
N ARG A 121 -20.38 -5.34 3.09
CA ARG A 121 -21.05 -5.87 1.89
C ARG A 121 -20.91 -5.04 0.60
N THR A 122 -19.86 -4.21 0.51
CA THR A 122 -19.55 -3.41 -0.69
C THR A 122 -18.19 -3.77 -1.28
N PRO A 123 -17.97 -5.03 -1.74
CA PRO A 123 -16.65 -5.52 -2.15
C PRO A 123 -16.06 -4.78 -3.35
N TRP A 124 -16.89 -4.11 -4.16
CA TRP A 124 -16.41 -3.34 -5.31
C TRP A 124 -15.51 -2.15 -4.94
N HIS A 125 -15.61 -1.62 -3.72
CA HIS A 125 -14.73 -0.57 -3.22
C HIS A 125 -13.27 -1.05 -3.04
N ASN A 126 -13.05 -2.35 -2.85
CA ASN A 126 -11.73 -2.96 -2.71
C ASN A 126 -11.18 -3.59 -4.02
N GLY A 127 -11.94 -3.52 -5.10
CA GLY A 127 -11.67 -4.24 -6.34
C GLY A 127 -10.31 -3.92 -6.99
N LYS A 128 -9.75 -2.73 -6.77
CA LYS A 128 -8.43 -2.33 -7.30
C LYS A 128 -7.30 -3.03 -6.56
N VAL A 129 -7.37 -3.04 -5.22
CA VAL A 129 -6.41 -3.74 -4.36
C VAL A 129 -6.48 -5.25 -4.61
N GLU A 130 -7.69 -5.83 -4.64
CA GLU A 130 -7.87 -7.25 -4.92
C GLU A 130 -7.31 -7.67 -6.28
N ARG A 131 -7.49 -6.82 -7.30
CA ARG A 131 -6.87 -7.05 -8.61
C ARG A 131 -5.35 -6.97 -8.53
N SER A 132 -4.80 -6.05 -7.75
CA SER A 132 -3.36 -5.95 -7.56
C SER A 132 -2.82 -7.20 -6.86
N HIS A 133 -3.48 -7.70 -5.82
CA HIS A 133 -3.13 -8.95 -5.13
C HIS A 133 -3.17 -10.17 -6.05
N ARG A 134 -4.17 -10.27 -6.95
CA ARG A 134 -4.21 -11.35 -7.96
C ARG A 134 -3.04 -11.26 -8.95
N ASN A 135 -2.62 -10.06 -9.32
CA ASN A 135 -1.44 -9.86 -10.15
C ASN A 135 -0.15 -10.24 -9.41
N ASP A 136 -0.03 -9.85 -8.13
CA ASP A 136 1.10 -10.23 -7.28
C ASP A 136 1.18 -11.75 -7.14
N GLN A 137 0.03 -12.43 -6.93
CA GLN A 137 -0.01 -13.90 -6.90
C GLN A 137 0.55 -14.48 -8.20
N ARG A 138 0.03 -14.04 -9.35
CA ARG A 138 0.36 -14.59 -10.67
C ARG A 138 1.78 -14.29 -11.15
N TYR A 139 2.27 -13.06 -10.91
CA TYR A 139 3.52 -12.58 -11.48
C TYR A 139 4.70 -12.58 -10.50
N PHE A 140 4.44 -12.86 -9.23
CA PHE A 140 5.46 -12.84 -8.20
C PHE A 140 5.38 -14.10 -7.30
N TYR A 141 4.31 -14.29 -6.51
CA TYR A 141 4.24 -15.37 -5.53
C TYR A 141 4.22 -16.78 -6.12
N ASP A 142 3.68 -16.98 -7.31
CA ASP A 142 3.67 -18.30 -7.96
C ASP A 142 5.07 -18.76 -8.39
N TRP A 143 6.02 -17.83 -8.49
CA TRP A 143 7.38 -18.09 -9.02
C TRP A 143 8.48 -17.92 -7.97
N GLU A 144 8.24 -17.15 -6.91
CA GLU A 144 9.25 -16.77 -5.93
C GLU A 144 9.24 -17.66 -4.68
N HIS A 145 10.44 -17.85 -4.12
CA HIS A 145 10.65 -18.50 -2.85
C HIS A 145 11.45 -17.58 -1.93
N PHE A 146 11.12 -17.60 -0.64
CA PHE A 146 11.73 -16.71 0.34
C PHE A 146 12.30 -17.54 1.51
N ARG A 147 13.48 -17.16 1.99
CA ARG A 147 14.17 -17.78 3.14
C ARG A 147 14.06 -16.95 4.40
N SER A 148 13.86 -15.64 4.25
CA SER A 148 13.73 -14.69 5.34
C SER A 148 12.76 -13.55 4.98
N LEU A 149 12.35 -12.77 6.00
CA LEU A 149 11.58 -11.55 5.81
C LEU A 149 12.36 -10.51 5.00
N ASP A 150 13.68 -10.41 5.21
CA ASP A 150 14.52 -9.46 4.49
C ASP A 150 14.61 -9.81 3.00
N GLU A 151 14.82 -11.09 2.66
CA GLU A 151 14.80 -11.55 1.27
C GLU A 151 13.43 -11.30 0.63
N PHE A 152 12.35 -11.59 1.37
CA PHE A 152 10.98 -11.30 0.93
C PHE A 152 10.80 -9.82 0.59
N ASN A 153 11.15 -8.91 1.50
CA ASN A 153 11.00 -7.48 1.28
C ASN A 153 11.90 -6.94 0.18
N HIS A 154 13.09 -7.51 0.00
CA HIS A 154 14.00 -7.15 -1.09
C HIS A 154 13.36 -7.47 -2.46
N LYS A 155 12.94 -8.70 -2.66
CA LYS A 155 12.28 -9.15 -3.90
C LYS A 155 10.94 -8.44 -4.11
N LEU A 156 10.20 -8.17 -3.04
CA LEU A 156 8.94 -7.44 -3.08
C LEU A 156 9.16 -6.00 -3.57
N ALA A 157 10.26 -5.36 -3.18
CA ALA A 157 10.63 -4.02 -3.66
C ALA A 157 10.96 -4.01 -5.15
N GLU A 158 11.68 -5.02 -5.65
CA GLU A 158 11.96 -5.18 -7.09
C GLU A 158 10.66 -5.38 -7.89
N HIS A 159 9.76 -6.23 -7.39
CA HIS A 159 8.44 -6.45 -7.99
C HIS A 159 7.59 -5.17 -7.99
N LEU A 160 7.64 -4.39 -6.90
CA LEU A 160 6.95 -3.11 -6.81
C LEU A 160 7.45 -2.12 -7.86
N GLU A 161 8.76 -2.00 -8.03
CA GLU A 161 9.37 -1.13 -9.03
C GLU A 161 8.93 -1.54 -10.46
N TRP A 162 9.02 -2.82 -10.78
CA TRP A 162 8.51 -3.35 -12.05
C TRP A 162 7.03 -3.03 -12.23
N SER A 163 6.18 -3.28 -11.23
CA SER A 163 4.75 -3.09 -11.29
C SER A 163 4.36 -1.61 -11.48
N ASN A 164 5.04 -0.69 -10.80
CA ASN A 164 4.78 0.75 -10.91
C ASN A 164 5.26 1.34 -12.24
N ASN A 165 6.19 0.68 -12.93
CA ASN A 165 6.69 1.09 -14.24
C ASN A 165 6.02 0.36 -15.42
N LYS A 166 5.22 -0.67 -15.14
CA LYS A 166 4.48 -1.40 -16.19
C LYS A 166 3.32 -0.58 -16.73
N THR A 167 3.24 -0.46 -18.04
CA THR A 167 2.13 0.25 -18.72
C THR A 167 0.80 -0.49 -18.54
N MET A 168 -0.27 0.25 -18.34
CA MET A 168 -1.62 -0.27 -18.15
C MET A 168 -2.60 0.28 -19.19
N ARG A 169 -3.44 -0.59 -19.78
CA ARG A 169 -4.49 -0.16 -20.71
C ARG A 169 -5.49 0.80 -20.07
N THR A 170 -5.83 0.56 -18.80
CA THR A 170 -6.75 1.37 -18.00
C THR A 170 -6.22 2.78 -17.69
N LEU A 171 -4.93 3.02 -17.86
CA LEU A 171 -4.27 4.32 -17.68
C LEU A 171 -3.86 4.94 -19.03
N GLY A 172 -4.57 4.62 -20.11
CA GLY A 172 -4.24 5.13 -21.44
C GLY A 172 -2.86 4.68 -21.94
N ARG A 173 -2.42 3.47 -21.59
CA ARG A 173 -1.09 2.90 -21.88
C ARG A 173 0.07 3.62 -21.17
N LYS A 174 -0.21 4.40 -20.12
CA LYS A 174 0.80 4.95 -19.22
C LYS A 174 1.08 3.98 -18.08
N SER A 175 2.24 4.12 -17.45
CA SER A 175 2.52 3.42 -16.19
C SER A 175 2.00 4.25 -15.00
N PRO A 176 1.74 3.61 -13.84
CA PRO A 176 1.41 4.32 -12.60
C PRO A 176 2.41 5.44 -12.27
N ALA A 177 3.70 5.16 -12.39
CA ALA A 177 4.77 6.13 -12.12
C ALA A 177 4.77 7.31 -13.11
N GLN A 178 4.44 7.09 -14.38
CA GLN A 178 4.29 8.17 -15.37
C GLN A 178 3.10 9.06 -15.04
N LEU A 179 1.94 8.45 -14.75
CA LEU A 179 0.72 9.20 -14.46
C LEU A 179 0.85 10.00 -13.15
N LEU A 180 1.52 9.45 -12.13
CA LEU A 180 1.82 10.17 -10.90
C LEU A 180 2.67 11.42 -11.18
N ARG A 181 3.74 11.29 -11.97
CA ARG A 181 4.61 12.44 -12.34
C ARG A 181 3.83 13.54 -13.06
N GLU A 182 2.97 13.17 -14.02
CA GLU A 182 2.13 14.13 -14.74
C GLU A 182 1.16 14.86 -13.80
N LYS A 183 0.51 14.10 -12.88
CA LYS A 183 -0.40 14.68 -11.88
C LYS A 183 0.33 15.67 -10.96
N LEU A 184 1.52 15.31 -10.49
CA LEU A 184 2.32 16.18 -9.63
C LEU A 184 2.82 17.43 -10.37
N ALA A 185 3.22 17.31 -11.64
CA ALA A 185 3.61 18.45 -12.47
C ALA A 185 2.44 19.43 -12.67
N ALA A 186 1.26 18.92 -13.02
CA ALA A 186 0.06 19.75 -13.21
C ALA A 186 -0.36 20.49 -11.91
N SER A 187 -0.16 19.87 -10.75
CA SER A 187 -0.46 20.49 -9.44
C SER A 187 0.57 21.56 -9.02
N ALA A 188 1.75 21.58 -9.64
CA ALA A 188 2.79 22.59 -9.36
C ALA A 188 2.61 23.87 -10.22
N GLU A 189 1.82 23.78 -11.31
CA GLU A 189 1.55 24.88 -12.23
C GLU A 189 0.25 25.64 -11.88
N SER A 190 -0.54 25.12 -10.95
CA SER A 190 -1.82 25.69 -10.47
C SER A 190 -1.66 26.41 -9.12
#